data_29a27c122c9684fc798f8a109f83f45b
#
_entry.id   29a27c122c9684fc798f8a109f83f45b
#
_cell.length_a   1.000
_cell.length_b   1.000
_cell.length_c   1.000
_cell.angle_alpha   90.00
_cell.angle_beta   90.00
_cell.angle_gamma   90.00
#
_symmetry.space_group_name_H-M   'P 1'
#
loop_
_entity.id
_entity.type
_entity.pdbx_description
1 polymer ?
#
loop_
_entity_poly.entity_id
_entity_poly.type
_entity_poly.pdbx_seq_one_letter_code
_entity_poly.pdbx_strand_id
1 'polypeptide(L)'
;MLYSKNGSYPTNIPFRIKLSNGLTRTDPTSFTPEEIADAGYITVEDPPSHVPDTQILEWSGTAWNVRDKTEQELGLELERKWQEIRSQRDYMLSLLDWRFLRHQSQIRLNITLTDSIESLDTYAQALRDITLQSDPYNIEWPISPF
;
A
#
# COMPACT_ATOMS: atom_id res chain seq x y z
N MET A 1 1.80 8.58 23.28
CA MET A 1 1.19 9.91 23.48
C MET A 1 1.50 10.76 22.27
N LEU A 2 0.50 11.29 21.62
CA LEU A 2 0.60 12.10 20.38
C LEU A 2 0.37 13.58 20.70
N TYR A 3 0.81 14.43 19.78
CA TYR A 3 0.70 15.88 19.90
C TYR A 3 0.21 16.50 18.59
N SER A 4 -0.67 17.47 18.67
CA SER A 4 -1.13 18.29 17.57
C SER A 4 -0.77 19.75 17.81
N LYS A 5 -0.42 20.46 16.73
CA LYS A 5 -0.20 21.91 16.75
C LYS A 5 -1.04 22.58 15.68
N ASN A 6 -1.85 23.56 16.08
CA ASN A 6 -2.75 24.28 15.16
C ASN A 6 -3.69 23.34 14.37
N GLY A 7 -4.18 22.28 14.99
CA GLY A 7 -5.05 21.30 14.35
C GLY A 7 -4.38 20.35 13.37
N SER A 8 -3.04 20.36 13.28
CA SER A 8 -2.31 19.40 12.44
C SER A 8 -2.57 17.96 12.88
N TYR A 9 -2.38 17.03 11.95
CA TYR A 9 -2.48 15.59 12.25
C TYR A 9 -1.55 15.23 13.42
N PRO A 10 -2.02 14.50 14.44
CA PRO A 10 -1.24 14.15 15.63
C PRO A 10 -0.02 13.30 15.29
N THR A 11 1.12 13.72 15.82
CA THR A 11 2.41 13.02 15.65
C THR A 11 3.16 12.99 16.98
N ASN A 12 4.28 12.26 17.02
CA ASN A 12 5.20 12.38 18.15
C ASN A 12 5.73 13.81 18.24
N ILE A 13 6.00 14.27 19.49
CA ILE A 13 6.62 15.59 19.68
C ILE A 13 7.93 15.67 18.91
N PRO A 14 8.22 16.75 18.18
CA PRO A 14 9.46 16.87 17.42
C PRO A 14 10.66 16.99 18.36
N PHE A 15 11.84 16.59 17.87
CA PHE A 15 13.09 16.70 18.62
C PHE A 15 13.39 18.14 19.09
N ARG A 16 12.82 19.13 18.39
CA ARG A 16 13.07 20.55 18.66
C ARG A 16 11.73 21.31 18.71
N ILE A 17 11.52 22.05 19.81
CA ILE A 17 10.37 22.96 19.96
C ILE A 17 10.87 24.39 20.20
N LYS A 18 10.12 25.36 19.72
CA LYS A 18 10.39 26.79 19.93
C LYS A 18 9.33 27.37 20.88
N LEU A 19 9.78 27.95 21.96
CA LEU A 19 8.95 28.58 22.97
C LEU A 19 8.54 30.02 22.57
N SER A 20 7.51 30.56 23.21
CA SER A 20 6.99 31.91 22.95
C SER A 20 8.03 33.00 23.22
N ASN A 21 8.94 32.78 24.18
CA ASN A 21 10.06 33.67 24.49
C ASN A 21 11.22 33.61 23.49
N GLY A 22 11.10 32.83 22.40
CA GLY A 22 12.10 32.67 21.35
C GLY A 22 13.16 31.60 21.62
N LEU A 23 13.21 31.03 22.82
CA LEU A 23 14.14 29.92 23.14
C LEU A 23 13.75 28.65 22.36
N THR A 24 14.77 27.90 22.00
CA THR A 24 14.60 26.58 21.38
C THR A 24 15.04 25.50 22.37
N ARG A 25 14.12 24.56 22.61
CA ARG A 25 14.39 23.37 23.40
C ARG A 25 14.64 22.18 22.49
N THR A 26 15.56 21.33 22.89
CA THR A 26 15.91 20.06 22.21
C THR A 26 15.81 18.93 23.21
N ASP A 27 15.64 17.71 22.71
CA ASP A 27 15.44 16.49 23.48
C ASP A 27 14.02 16.37 24.08
N PRO A 28 13.14 15.64 23.37
CA PRO A 28 11.75 15.43 23.76
C PRO A 28 11.54 14.85 25.17
N THR A 29 12.54 14.13 25.68
CA THR A 29 12.48 13.49 27.00
C THR A 29 12.63 14.50 28.15
N SER A 30 13.12 15.70 27.85
CA SER A 30 13.37 16.76 28.81
C SER A 30 12.33 17.89 28.79
N PHE A 31 11.35 17.84 27.89
CA PHE A 31 10.31 18.88 27.78
C PHE A 31 9.31 18.76 28.92
N THR A 32 9.01 19.90 29.56
CA THR A 32 7.92 19.93 30.54
C THR A 32 6.57 20.13 29.83
N PRO A 33 5.45 19.74 30.47
CA PRO A 33 4.11 20.00 29.93
C PRO A 33 3.86 21.47 29.60
N GLU A 34 4.39 22.38 30.42
CA GLU A 34 4.29 23.83 30.25
C GLU A 34 5.04 24.29 29.00
N GLU A 35 6.25 23.77 28.76
CA GLU A 35 7.04 24.08 27.57
C GLU A 35 6.36 23.56 26.28
N ILE A 36 5.76 22.38 26.35
CA ILE A 36 5.00 21.79 25.25
C ILE A 36 3.80 22.68 24.91
N ALA A 37 3.03 23.08 25.93
CA ALA A 37 1.88 23.97 25.75
C ALA A 37 2.30 25.36 25.26
N ASP A 38 3.36 25.95 25.80
CA ASP A 38 3.92 27.25 25.39
C ASP A 38 4.38 27.24 23.93
N ALA A 39 4.91 26.09 23.46
CA ALA A 39 5.26 25.90 22.07
C ALA A 39 4.04 25.70 21.13
N GLY A 40 2.82 25.69 21.70
CA GLY A 40 1.55 25.57 20.98
C GLY A 40 1.15 24.14 20.64
N TYR A 41 1.69 23.15 21.30
CA TYR A 41 1.29 21.76 21.16
C TYR A 41 0.24 21.38 22.19
N ILE A 42 -0.76 20.64 21.77
CA ILE A 42 -1.75 19.99 22.63
C ILE A 42 -1.52 18.48 22.63
N THR A 43 -1.69 17.86 23.77
CA THR A 43 -1.66 16.40 23.89
C THR A 43 -2.93 15.81 23.29
N VAL A 44 -2.77 14.74 22.52
CA VAL A 44 -3.84 14.02 21.85
C VAL A 44 -3.80 12.57 22.32
N GLU A 45 -4.97 12.02 22.63
CA GLU A 45 -5.10 10.58 22.93
C GLU A 45 -4.72 9.75 21.71
N ASP A 46 -4.34 8.50 21.97
CA ASP A 46 -4.05 7.56 20.89
C ASP A 46 -5.32 7.33 20.04
N PRO A 47 -5.16 7.07 18.73
CA PRO A 47 -6.30 6.89 17.85
C PRO A 47 -7.15 5.69 18.31
N PRO A 48 -8.48 5.78 18.22
CA PRO A 48 -9.36 4.67 18.50
C PRO A 48 -9.12 3.52 17.54
N SER A 49 -9.39 2.30 18.00
CA SER A 49 -9.38 1.14 17.13
C SER A 49 -10.47 1.26 16.04
N HIS A 50 -10.15 0.88 14.83
CA HIS A 50 -11.07 0.86 13.70
C HIS A 50 -10.77 -0.35 12.82
N VAL A 51 -11.70 -0.67 11.91
CA VAL A 51 -11.55 -1.74 10.91
C VAL A 51 -11.15 -1.12 9.58
N PRO A 52 -9.86 -1.17 9.16
CA PRO A 52 -9.37 -0.47 7.96
C PRO A 52 -10.08 -0.87 6.66
N ASP A 53 -10.61 -2.09 6.59
CA ASP A 53 -11.30 -2.58 5.39
C ASP A 53 -12.64 -1.88 5.16
N THR A 54 -13.34 -1.49 6.23
CA THR A 54 -14.69 -0.90 6.18
C THR A 54 -14.78 0.48 6.78
N GLN A 55 -13.78 0.92 7.53
CA GLN A 55 -13.78 2.18 8.27
C GLN A 55 -12.59 3.06 7.92
N ILE A 56 -12.78 4.35 8.09
CA ILE A 56 -11.74 5.38 7.96
C ILE A 56 -11.58 6.10 9.29
N LEU A 57 -10.33 6.24 9.70
CA LEU A 57 -9.93 7.07 10.82
C LEU A 57 -9.50 8.44 10.30
N GLU A 58 -10.17 9.49 10.77
CA GLU A 58 -9.93 10.87 10.37
C GLU A 58 -9.60 11.73 11.59
N TRP A 59 -8.74 12.72 11.37
CA TRP A 59 -8.46 13.76 12.36
C TRP A 59 -9.19 15.05 11.98
N SER A 60 -10.08 15.53 12.85
CA SER A 60 -10.87 16.74 12.61
C SER A 60 -10.13 18.07 12.90
N GLY A 61 -8.88 18.01 13.37
CA GLY A 61 -8.13 19.12 13.92
C GLY A 61 -8.20 19.22 15.45
N THR A 62 -9.15 18.52 16.07
CA THR A 62 -9.36 18.50 17.53
C THR A 62 -9.62 17.11 18.10
N ALA A 63 -10.17 16.20 17.33
CA ALA A 63 -10.55 14.87 17.78
C ALA A 63 -10.41 13.84 16.66
N TRP A 64 -10.20 12.58 17.05
CA TRP A 64 -10.30 11.43 16.16
C TRP A 64 -11.75 11.09 15.86
N ASN A 65 -12.07 10.88 14.61
CA ASN A 65 -13.36 10.38 14.15
C ASN A 65 -13.17 9.07 13.41
N VAL A 66 -14.00 8.08 13.71
CA VAL A 66 -14.10 6.84 12.94
C VAL A 66 -15.43 6.88 12.20
N ARG A 67 -15.39 6.71 10.89
CA ARG A 67 -16.61 6.58 10.07
C ARG A 67 -16.52 5.36 9.16
N ASP A 68 -17.64 4.85 8.76
CA ASP A 68 -17.71 3.81 7.74
C ASP A 68 -17.34 4.41 6.36
N LYS A 69 -16.69 3.61 5.53
CA LYS A 69 -16.45 3.95 4.13
C LYS A 69 -17.76 4.00 3.36
N THR A 70 -17.86 4.95 2.49
CA THR A 70 -18.99 5.03 1.54
C THR A 70 -18.87 3.93 0.48
N GLU A 71 -19.97 3.59 -0.19
CA GLU A 71 -19.97 2.65 -1.33
C GLU A 71 -19.00 3.09 -2.43
N GLN A 72 -18.88 4.40 -2.65
CA GLN A 72 -17.95 4.96 -3.63
C GLN A 72 -16.49 4.70 -3.23
N GLU A 73 -16.13 4.90 -1.96
CA GLU A 73 -14.77 4.64 -1.45
C GLU A 73 -14.41 3.16 -1.54
N LEU A 74 -15.34 2.29 -1.16
CA LEU A 74 -15.17 0.84 -1.29
C LEU A 74 -15.01 0.42 -2.77
N GLY A 75 -15.81 1.01 -3.68
CA GLY A 75 -15.70 0.76 -5.11
C GLY A 75 -14.36 1.20 -5.70
N LEU A 76 -13.84 2.36 -5.28
CA LEU A 76 -12.52 2.85 -5.71
C LEU A 76 -11.38 1.96 -5.20
N GLU A 77 -11.46 1.47 -3.96
CA GLU A 77 -10.47 0.54 -3.43
C GLU A 77 -10.47 -0.80 -4.16
N LEU A 78 -11.66 -1.32 -4.45
CA LEU A 78 -11.84 -2.54 -5.24
C LEU A 78 -11.22 -2.39 -6.64
N GLU A 79 -11.50 -1.29 -7.34
CA GLU A 79 -10.93 -1.05 -8.67
C GLU A 79 -9.41 -0.87 -8.62
N ARG A 80 -8.88 -0.15 -7.61
CA ARG A 80 -7.44 -0.05 -7.40
C ARG A 80 -6.81 -1.42 -7.21
N LYS A 81 -7.46 -2.29 -6.42
CA LYS A 81 -6.97 -3.66 -6.20
C LYS A 81 -6.94 -4.46 -7.51
N TRP A 82 -7.97 -4.35 -8.32
CA TRP A 82 -7.99 -4.97 -9.66
C TRP A 82 -6.89 -4.42 -10.58
N GLN A 83 -6.58 -3.14 -10.51
CA GLN A 83 -5.46 -2.54 -11.29
C GLN A 83 -4.11 -3.10 -10.84
N GLU A 84 -3.89 -3.29 -9.53
CA GLU A 84 -2.68 -3.95 -9.01
C GLU A 84 -2.54 -5.38 -9.57
N ILE A 85 -3.63 -6.17 -9.53
CA ILE A 85 -3.67 -7.53 -10.08
C ILE A 85 -3.36 -7.54 -11.59
N ARG A 86 -3.98 -6.65 -12.37
CA ARG A 86 -3.71 -6.53 -13.81
C ARG A 86 -2.25 -6.17 -14.08
N SER A 87 -1.70 -5.24 -13.32
CA SER A 87 -0.29 -4.83 -13.47
C SER A 87 0.67 -5.98 -13.14
N GLN A 88 0.39 -6.73 -12.09
CA GLN A 88 1.19 -7.91 -11.73
C GLN A 88 1.09 -9.00 -12.79
N ARG A 89 -0.10 -9.30 -13.29
CA ARG A 89 -0.34 -10.24 -14.40
C ARG A 89 0.46 -9.84 -15.65
N ASP A 90 0.37 -8.57 -16.04
CA ASP A 90 1.02 -8.07 -17.25
C ASP A 90 2.55 -8.15 -17.12
N TYR A 91 3.08 -7.87 -15.93
CA TYR A 91 4.48 -8.09 -15.63
C TYR A 91 4.87 -9.56 -15.79
N MET A 92 4.09 -10.49 -15.21
CA MET A 92 4.35 -11.92 -15.33
C MET A 92 4.27 -12.42 -16.78
N LEU A 93 3.32 -11.92 -17.57
CA LEU A 93 3.22 -12.21 -19.00
C LEU A 93 4.45 -11.70 -19.76
N SER A 94 4.93 -10.50 -19.47
CA SER A 94 6.13 -9.94 -20.12
C SER A 94 7.38 -10.77 -19.86
N LEU A 95 7.47 -11.45 -18.72
CA LEU A 95 8.58 -12.37 -18.43
C LEU A 95 8.57 -13.63 -19.30
N LEU A 96 7.47 -13.93 -20.00
CA LEU A 96 7.37 -15.09 -20.91
C LEU A 96 7.78 -14.74 -22.33
N ASP A 97 7.79 -13.48 -22.73
CA ASP A 97 8.03 -13.07 -24.13
C ASP A 97 9.37 -13.60 -24.67
N TRP A 98 10.44 -13.48 -23.90
CA TRP A 98 11.74 -13.99 -24.30
C TRP A 98 11.80 -15.52 -24.39
N ARG A 99 10.97 -16.24 -23.59
CA ARG A 99 10.87 -17.71 -23.65
C ARG A 99 10.18 -18.14 -24.94
N PHE A 100 9.09 -17.47 -25.32
CA PHE A 100 8.44 -17.69 -26.62
C PHE A 100 9.39 -17.41 -27.78
N LEU A 101 10.11 -16.29 -27.74
CA LEU A 101 11.10 -15.94 -28.77
C LEU A 101 12.23 -16.98 -28.86
N ARG A 102 12.74 -17.42 -27.72
CA ARG A 102 13.75 -18.49 -27.65
C ARG A 102 13.23 -19.78 -28.23
N HIS A 103 12.03 -20.21 -27.87
CA HIS A 103 11.41 -21.42 -28.40
C HIS A 103 11.31 -21.39 -29.94
N GLN A 104 10.80 -20.29 -30.51
CA GLN A 104 10.72 -20.09 -31.94
C GLN A 104 12.11 -20.11 -32.62
N SER A 105 13.12 -19.50 -32.00
CA SER A 105 14.49 -19.52 -32.50
C SER A 105 15.08 -20.93 -32.50
N GLN A 106 14.85 -21.70 -31.44
CA GLN A 106 15.32 -23.09 -31.33
C GLN A 106 14.69 -23.99 -32.38
N ILE A 107 13.41 -23.82 -32.70
CA ILE A 107 12.75 -24.54 -33.81
C ILE A 107 13.44 -24.21 -35.13
N ARG A 108 13.65 -22.90 -35.44
CA ARG A 108 14.29 -22.49 -36.70
C ARG A 108 15.71 -23.03 -36.84
N LEU A 109 16.45 -23.13 -35.75
CA LEU A 109 17.82 -23.65 -35.71
C LEU A 109 17.89 -25.18 -35.62
N ASN A 110 16.75 -25.85 -35.47
CA ASN A 110 16.65 -27.30 -35.30
C ASN A 110 17.51 -27.84 -34.13
N ILE A 111 17.47 -27.11 -33.00
CA ILE A 111 18.17 -27.49 -31.76
C ILE A 111 17.16 -27.88 -30.66
N THR A 112 17.66 -28.52 -29.61
CA THR A 112 16.84 -28.97 -28.48
C THR A 112 16.05 -27.82 -27.86
N LEU A 113 14.73 -28.01 -27.68
CA LEU A 113 13.84 -27.06 -27.04
C LEU A 113 14.08 -27.03 -25.53
N THR A 114 14.20 -25.83 -24.97
CA THR A 114 14.38 -25.63 -23.54
C THR A 114 13.06 -25.71 -22.80
N ASP A 115 12.01 -25.09 -23.38
CA ASP A 115 10.67 -25.04 -22.81
C ASP A 115 9.67 -25.72 -23.76
N SER A 116 8.68 -26.40 -23.19
CA SER A 116 7.54 -26.89 -23.96
C SER A 116 6.62 -25.73 -24.35
N ILE A 117 6.21 -25.65 -25.62
CA ILE A 117 5.23 -24.64 -26.06
C ILE A 117 3.89 -24.79 -25.33
N GLU A 118 3.47 -26.02 -25.09
CA GLU A 118 2.25 -26.36 -24.35
C GLU A 118 2.28 -25.79 -22.92
N SER A 119 3.43 -25.93 -22.23
CA SER A 119 3.62 -25.39 -20.88
C SER A 119 3.61 -23.86 -20.88
N LEU A 120 4.25 -23.23 -21.89
CA LEU A 120 4.26 -21.78 -22.06
C LEU A 120 2.85 -21.24 -22.30
N ASP A 121 2.11 -21.83 -23.25
CA ASP A 121 0.75 -21.40 -23.60
C ASP A 121 -0.23 -21.63 -22.45
N THR A 122 -0.15 -22.78 -21.77
CA THR A 122 -1.02 -23.10 -20.64
C THR A 122 -0.82 -22.11 -19.51
N TYR A 123 0.44 -21.82 -19.15
CA TYR A 123 0.74 -20.87 -18.09
C TYR A 123 0.36 -19.44 -18.48
N ALA A 124 0.66 -19.02 -19.71
CA ALA A 124 0.26 -17.71 -20.21
C ALA A 124 -1.27 -17.55 -20.22
N GLN A 125 -2.03 -18.59 -20.59
CA GLN A 125 -3.48 -18.56 -20.56
C GLN A 125 -4.00 -18.48 -19.13
N ALA A 126 -3.46 -19.26 -18.21
CA ALA A 126 -3.83 -19.20 -16.79
C ALA A 126 -3.59 -17.80 -16.19
N LEU A 127 -2.51 -17.11 -16.60
CA LEU A 127 -2.27 -15.72 -16.22
C LEU A 127 -3.32 -14.76 -16.80
N ARG A 128 -3.73 -14.93 -18.07
CA ARG A 128 -4.77 -14.09 -18.68
C ARG A 128 -6.11 -14.25 -17.98
N ASP A 129 -6.42 -15.46 -17.53
CA ASP A 129 -7.68 -15.82 -16.88
C ASP A 129 -7.75 -15.36 -15.41
N ILE A 130 -6.65 -14.83 -14.85
CA ILE A 130 -6.59 -14.38 -13.44
C ILE A 130 -7.71 -13.39 -13.10
N THR A 131 -8.10 -12.53 -14.04
CA THR A 131 -9.13 -11.51 -13.86
C THR A 131 -10.56 -12.04 -14.00
N LEU A 132 -10.74 -13.32 -14.25
CA LEU A 132 -12.04 -14.01 -14.21
C LEU A 132 -12.43 -14.43 -12.79
N GLN A 133 -11.48 -14.40 -11.84
CA GLN A 133 -11.76 -14.63 -10.42
C GLN A 133 -12.57 -13.47 -9.85
N SER A 134 -13.44 -13.76 -8.91
CA SER A 134 -14.43 -12.79 -8.40
C SER A 134 -13.90 -11.88 -7.29
N ASP A 135 -12.86 -12.31 -6.57
CA ASP A 135 -12.33 -11.63 -5.39
C ASP A 135 -10.87 -11.21 -5.58
N PRO A 136 -10.58 -9.91 -5.78
CA PRO A 136 -9.22 -9.44 -5.97
C PRO A 136 -8.35 -9.48 -4.69
N TYR A 137 -8.96 -9.69 -3.54
CA TYR A 137 -8.21 -9.83 -2.27
C TYR A 137 -7.74 -11.26 -2.01
N ASN A 138 -8.29 -12.23 -2.75
CA ASN A 138 -7.98 -13.65 -2.58
C ASN A 138 -7.71 -14.33 -3.93
N ILE A 139 -6.72 -13.79 -4.68
CA ILE A 139 -6.35 -14.30 -6.00
C ILE A 139 -5.48 -15.54 -5.89
N GLU A 140 -5.90 -16.60 -6.58
CA GLU A 140 -5.10 -17.81 -6.78
C GLU A 140 -4.22 -17.65 -8.03
N TRP A 141 -2.93 -17.38 -7.82
CA TRP A 141 -1.97 -17.23 -8.90
C TRP A 141 -1.53 -18.59 -9.43
N PRO A 142 -1.41 -18.77 -10.76
CA PRO A 142 -0.89 -20.01 -11.32
C PRO A 142 0.58 -20.19 -10.97
N ILE A 143 0.96 -21.46 -10.72
CA ILE A 143 2.34 -21.81 -10.41
C ILE A 143 3.14 -21.88 -11.72
N SER A 144 4.27 -21.17 -11.76
CA SER A 144 5.17 -21.21 -12.92
C SER A 144 5.76 -22.61 -13.10
N PRO A 145 5.71 -23.18 -14.30
CA PRO A 145 6.34 -24.45 -14.61
C PRO A 145 7.84 -24.35 -14.95
N PHE A 146 8.46 -23.17 -14.84
CA PHE A 146 9.82 -22.86 -15.29
C PHE A 146 10.75 -22.45 -14.15
#